data_7997b434dbc1509e683d6cb583ccd493
#
_entry.id   7997b434dbc1509e683d6cb583ccd493
#
_cell.length_a   1.000
_cell.length_b   1.000
_cell.length_c   1.000
_cell.angle_alpha   90.00
_cell.angle_beta   90.00
_cell.angle_gamma   90.00
#
_symmetry.space_group_name_H-M   'P 1'
#
loop_
_entity.id
_entity.type
_entity.pdbx_description
1 polymer ?
#
loop_
_entity_poly.entity_id
_entity_poly.type
_entity_poly.pdbx_seq_one_letter_code
_entity_poly.pdbx_strand_id
1 'polypeptide(L)'
;MTRSRASVALVVGGAGVVLILLALFRLVSPGRVREASTHSLLDTESFRHYFVQFADDEKAMLGKSDPLPWNWFVQNSPWLDVPDKELAEIYYFRWYSFQKHVKQTPSGFVIDEFLDDVPWAGKRNTISAAAGHHIREARWLRNPQYAEQYTNFWFSPEGEPRRYSFWAADSVYSLFLATGNKQFAIKLLPNLQENHTQWERTHRDPNGLYWQIDDRDGMEFSIGGSGYRPTINSYMYGDAEAIARIAEMAGQADVAAEYKAKADRLRQLIETQLWNPDDHFYETVVRGGQESGVRELIGYVPWYFEVPSASHAIAWKQLFDPQGFAGTFGPTTAERRSPRFNFSNPHECLWNGPSWPFATTQTLVALANLLDERDAPSVMSGTDYLRLLNAYTRSQHIRTSDGKLIPWIDENLNPDSGEWIARNILISRHQPPPNRGRYYNHSGYADLIITGLLGLRPSATNDLVVRPLVPLGTWDYFALDGLPYHGHLLTIIYDQKGERYHRGAGLTILSDGSMIGHSDSLSATTAVLSGSHEDEQAKTLRQRSH
;
A
#
# COMPACT_ATOMS: atom_id res chain seq x y z
N MET A 1 0.28 68.05 -47.93
CA MET A 1 1.36 67.82 -48.89
C MET A 1 2.27 66.83 -48.24
N THR A 2 2.60 65.65 -48.63
CA THR A 2 2.64 64.93 -49.85
C THR A 2 2.75 63.42 -49.53
N ARG A 3 1.89 62.62 -50.14
CA ARG A 3 2.08 61.34 -50.82
C ARG A 3 3.05 60.30 -50.18
N SER A 4 2.51 59.19 -49.72
CA SER A 4 2.31 57.91 -50.48
C SER A 4 3.59 57.21 -50.91
N ARG A 5 3.79 55.98 -50.42
CA ARG A 5 4.00 54.80 -51.27
C ARG A 5 3.85 53.52 -50.46
N ALA A 6 2.97 52.71 -50.94
CA ALA A 6 2.80 51.30 -50.55
C ALA A 6 3.99 50.47 -51.02
N SER A 7 4.38 49.48 -50.23
CA SER A 7 5.17 48.32 -50.71
C SER A 7 4.53 47.06 -50.20
N VAL A 8 4.06 46.29 -51.16
CA VAL A 8 3.60 44.92 -51.02
C VAL A 8 4.84 44.04 -50.69
N ALA A 9 4.80 43.30 -49.58
CA ALA A 9 5.72 42.24 -49.30
C ALA A 9 4.96 40.95 -48.98
N LEU A 10 5.07 40.11 -49.87
CA LEU A 10 4.82 38.69 -50.06
C LEU A 10 4.51 37.89 -48.77
N VAL A 11 3.31 37.34 -48.74
CA VAL A 11 2.91 36.21 -47.84
C VAL A 11 3.28 34.92 -48.57
N VAL A 12 4.41 34.30 -48.19
CA VAL A 12 4.71 32.89 -48.45
C VAL A 12 5.55 32.40 -47.29
N GLY A 13 4.96 31.59 -46.40
CA GLY A 13 5.72 30.98 -45.28
C GLY A 13 4.87 30.38 -44.16
N GLY A 14 3.53 30.33 -44.27
CA GLY A 14 2.67 29.85 -43.20
C GLY A 14 2.25 28.37 -43.21
N ALA A 15 2.44 27.68 -44.29
CA ALA A 15 1.89 26.32 -44.44
C ALA A 15 2.85 25.18 -44.05
N GLY A 16 4.16 25.45 -44.00
CA GLY A 16 5.18 24.42 -43.66
C GLY A 16 5.37 24.16 -42.19
N VAL A 17 5.19 25.18 -41.35
CA VAL A 17 5.43 25.08 -39.87
C VAL A 17 4.25 24.42 -39.14
N VAL A 18 3.04 24.57 -39.64
CA VAL A 18 1.84 23.95 -39.06
C VAL A 18 1.80 22.44 -39.31
N LEU A 19 2.35 21.94 -40.42
CA LEU A 19 2.42 20.51 -40.75
C LEU A 19 3.50 19.77 -39.95
N ILE A 20 4.60 20.45 -39.53
CA ILE A 20 5.65 19.84 -38.69
C ILE A 20 5.21 19.79 -37.25
N LEU A 21 4.44 20.75 -36.71
CA LEU A 21 3.87 20.74 -35.38
C LEU A 21 2.74 19.69 -35.23
N LEU A 22 1.97 19.41 -36.27
CA LEU A 22 0.97 18.33 -36.28
C LEU A 22 1.59 16.92 -36.40
N ALA A 23 2.80 16.79 -36.97
CA ALA A 23 3.51 15.52 -37.05
C ALA A 23 4.22 15.15 -35.74
N LEU A 24 4.62 16.13 -34.92
CA LEU A 24 5.22 15.90 -33.58
C LEU A 24 4.19 15.60 -32.50
N PHE A 25 2.91 15.94 -32.67
CA PHE A 25 1.82 15.59 -31.76
C PHE A 25 1.28 14.16 -31.95
N ARG A 26 1.74 13.41 -32.96
CA ARG A 26 1.31 12.02 -33.19
C ARG A 26 2.24 10.95 -32.66
N LEU A 27 3.29 11.27 -31.90
CA LEU A 27 4.25 10.30 -31.36
C LEU A 27 4.17 10.08 -29.85
N VAL A 28 3.18 10.65 -29.17
CA VAL A 28 2.77 10.18 -27.84
C VAL A 28 1.44 9.46 -28.03
N SER A 29 1.51 8.20 -28.43
CA SER A 29 0.36 7.32 -28.38
C SER A 29 -0.06 7.23 -26.91
N PRO A 30 -1.30 7.59 -26.51
CA PRO A 30 -1.82 7.20 -25.22
C PRO A 30 -1.76 5.67 -25.21
N GLY A 31 -1.11 5.10 -24.19
CA GLY A 31 -1.06 3.65 -24.01
C GLY A 31 -2.46 3.10 -24.25
N ARG A 32 -2.60 2.16 -25.17
CA ARG A 32 -3.87 1.50 -25.45
C ARG A 32 -4.39 0.94 -24.14
N VAL A 33 -5.41 1.57 -23.57
CA VAL A 33 -6.27 0.93 -22.60
C VAL A 33 -6.78 -0.32 -23.30
N ARG A 34 -6.32 -1.49 -22.87
CA ARG A 34 -6.81 -2.78 -23.38
C ARG A 34 -8.33 -2.78 -23.21
N GLU A 35 -9.07 -3.00 -24.28
CA GLU A 35 -10.50 -3.31 -24.17
C GLU A 35 -10.68 -4.41 -23.13
N ALA A 36 -11.68 -4.27 -22.27
CA ALA A 36 -11.99 -5.25 -21.23
C ALA A 36 -11.98 -6.64 -21.88
N SER A 37 -11.05 -7.49 -21.43
CA SER A 37 -10.81 -8.77 -22.07
C SER A 37 -12.09 -9.62 -22.00
N THR A 38 -12.43 -10.31 -23.08
CA THR A 38 -13.50 -11.29 -23.20
C THR A 38 -13.34 -12.51 -22.26
N HIS A 39 -12.41 -12.47 -21.31
CA HIS A 39 -11.98 -13.56 -20.43
C HIS A 39 -12.18 -13.28 -18.94
N SER A 40 -13.03 -12.33 -18.55
CA SER A 40 -13.38 -12.16 -17.12
C SER A 40 -14.13 -13.40 -16.62
N LEU A 41 -13.67 -13.97 -15.49
CA LEU A 41 -14.34 -15.08 -14.82
C LEU A 41 -15.62 -14.61 -14.12
N LEU A 42 -15.53 -13.44 -13.46
CA LEU A 42 -16.62 -12.88 -12.66
C LEU A 42 -17.44 -11.89 -13.48
N ASP A 43 -18.77 -11.96 -13.34
CA ASP A 43 -19.67 -10.94 -13.85
C ASP A 43 -19.57 -9.68 -12.98
N THR A 44 -18.89 -8.67 -13.51
CA THR A 44 -18.63 -7.42 -12.79
C THR A 44 -19.91 -6.67 -12.42
N GLU A 45 -20.97 -6.75 -13.21
CA GLU A 45 -22.25 -6.10 -12.91
C GLU A 45 -22.90 -6.65 -11.62
N SER A 46 -22.60 -7.89 -11.24
CA SER A 46 -23.09 -8.48 -9.98
C SER A 46 -22.60 -7.73 -8.73
N PHE A 47 -21.47 -6.98 -8.82
CA PHE A 47 -20.89 -6.22 -7.71
C PHE A 47 -21.30 -4.74 -7.71
N ARG A 48 -22.00 -4.26 -8.74
CA ARG A 48 -22.39 -2.86 -8.87
C ARG A 48 -23.25 -2.37 -7.71
N HIS A 49 -24.01 -3.26 -7.10
CA HIS A 49 -24.87 -2.94 -5.97
C HIS A 49 -24.09 -2.35 -4.78
N TYR A 50 -22.83 -2.76 -4.52
CA TYR A 50 -21.99 -2.17 -3.49
C TYR A 50 -21.75 -0.68 -3.73
N PHE A 51 -21.40 -0.31 -4.96
CA PHE A 51 -21.07 1.08 -5.31
C PHE A 51 -22.31 1.99 -5.29
N VAL A 52 -23.48 1.47 -5.63
CA VAL A 52 -24.76 2.19 -5.48
C VAL A 52 -25.04 2.41 -4.00
N GLN A 53 -24.91 1.38 -3.18
CA GLN A 53 -25.09 1.46 -1.74
C GLN A 53 -24.16 2.50 -1.11
N PHE A 54 -22.86 2.51 -1.44
CA PHE A 54 -21.90 3.47 -0.88
C PHE A 54 -22.26 4.92 -1.24
N ALA A 55 -22.71 5.16 -2.47
CA ALA A 55 -23.18 6.49 -2.88
C ALA A 55 -24.44 6.92 -2.14
N ASP A 56 -25.38 6.01 -1.90
CA ASP A 56 -26.61 6.27 -1.14
C ASP A 56 -26.30 6.52 0.35
N ASP A 57 -25.41 5.73 0.95
CA ASP A 57 -24.96 5.90 2.34
C ASP A 57 -24.21 7.24 2.52
N GLU A 58 -23.36 7.61 1.56
CA GLU A 58 -22.69 8.91 1.55
C GLU A 58 -23.71 10.05 1.50
N LYS A 59 -24.72 9.94 0.62
CA LYS A 59 -25.78 10.94 0.50
C LYS A 59 -26.60 11.06 1.78
N ALA A 60 -26.94 9.94 2.41
CA ALA A 60 -27.66 9.93 3.68
C ALA A 60 -26.84 10.58 4.81
N MET A 61 -25.53 10.29 4.88
CA MET A 61 -24.66 10.77 5.94
C MET A 61 -24.25 12.23 5.80
N LEU A 62 -24.04 12.71 4.57
CA LEU A 62 -23.44 14.01 4.27
C LEU A 62 -24.38 14.99 3.57
N GLY A 63 -25.61 14.58 3.27
CA GLY A 63 -26.58 15.37 2.52
C GLY A 63 -26.29 15.51 1.02
N LYS A 64 -25.15 15.00 0.56
CA LYS A 64 -24.72 14.97 -0.85
C LYS A 64 -23.90 13.73 -1.10
N SER A 65 -23.92 13.22 -2.31
CA SER A 65 -22.96 12.25 -2.81
C SER A 65 -22.31 12.76 -4.08
N ASP A 66 -21.08 12.34 -4.29
CA ASP A 66 -20.36 12.52 -5.55
C ASP A 66 -20.17 11.12 -6.15
N PRO A 67 -21.14 10.63 -6.93
CA PRO A 67 -21.14 9.27 -7.44
C PRO A 67 -19.97 9.08 -8.41
N LEU A 68 -19.18 8.06 -8.17
CA LEU A 68 -18.00 7.74 -8.97
C LEU A 68 -18.38 7.01 -10.26
N PRO A 69 -17.65 7.23 -11.36
CA PRO A 69 -17.93 6.54 -12.62
C PRO A 69 -17.76 5.04 -12.49
N TRP A 70 -18.85 4.26 -12.65
CA TRP A 70 -18.80 2.80 -12.60
C TRP A 70 -17.74 2.21 -13.56
N ASN A 71 -17.63 2.75 -14.76
CA ASN A 71 -16.66 2.31 -15.75
C ASN A 71 -15.20 2.42 -15.27
N TRP A 72 -14.90 3.35 -14.35
CA TRP A 72 -13.55 3.44 -13.79
C TRP A 72 -13.20 2.16 -13.01
N PHE A 73 -14.12 1.65 -12.20
CA PHE A 73 -13.91 0.41 -11.44
C PHE A 73 -13.80 -0.80 -12.35
N VAL A 74 -14.68 -0.91 -13.35
CA VAL A 74 -14.64 -1.99 -14.36
C VAL A 74 -13.29 -2.03 -15.08
N GLN A 75 -12.73 -0.87 -15.38
CA GLN A 75 -11.47 -0.75 -16.11
C GLN A 75 -10.22 -0.91 -15.23
N ASN A 76 -10.30 -0.62 -13.92
CA ASN A 76 -9.09 -0.48 -13.12
C ASN A 76 -8.99 -1.46 -11.94
N SER A 77 -10.10 -1.84 -11.30
CA SER A 77 -10.04 -2.64 -10.07
C SER A 77 -10.00 -4.14 -10.33
N PRO A 78 -9.24 -4.92 -9.58
CA PRO A 78 -9.43 -6.37 -9.52
C PRO A 78 -10.73 -6.71 -8.77
N TRP A 79 -11.35 -7.83 -9.14
CA TRP A 79 -12.65 -8.26 -8.63
C TRP A 79 -12.50 -9.42 -7.66
N LEU A 80 -13.24 -9.40 -6.55
CA LEU A 80 -13.16 -10.37 -5.48
C LEU A 80 -14.52 -11.01 -5.20
N ASP A 81 -14.61 -12.35 -5.29
CA ASP A 81 -15.76 -13.12 -4.81
C ASP A 81 -15.32 -14.03 -3.66
N VAL A 82 -15.91 -13.81 -2.49
CA VAL A 82 -15.65 -14.59 -1.27
C VAL A 82 -16.94 -14.83 -0.50
N PRO A 83 -17.04 -15.88 0.33
CA PRO A 83 -18.25 -16.15 1.12
C PRO A 83 -18.46 -15.13 2.24
N ASP A 84 -17.40 -14.50 2.74
CA ASP A 84 -17.46 -13.46 3.76
C ASP A 84 -17.94 -12.13 3.17
N LYS A 85 -19.20 -11.78 3.46
CA LYS A 85 -19.87 -10.62 2.87
C LYS A 85 -19.38 -9.29 3.46
N GLU A 86 -19.02 -9.27 4.74
CA GLU A 86 -18.47 -8.06 5.37
C GLU A 86 -17.09 -7.73 4.79
N LEU A 87 -16.24 -8.74 4.62
CA LEU A 87 -14.94 -8.58 3.98
C LEU A 87 -15.08 -8.13 2.52
N ALA A 88 -16.02 -8.72 1.75
CA ALA A 88 -16.28 -8.31 0.37
C ALA A 88 -16.78 -6.86 0.29
N GLU A 89 -17.71 -6.46 1.16
CA GLU A 89 -18.23 -5.09 1.21
C GLU A 89 -17.11 -4.08 1.48
N ILE A 90 -16.26 -4.34 2.49
CA ILE A 90 -15.14 -3.45 2.80
C ILE A 90 -14.08 -3.46 1.70
N TYR A 91 -13.81 -4.58 1.03
CA TYR A 91 -12.92 -4.62 -0.12
C TYR A 91 -13.36 -3.63 -1.22
N TYR A 92 -14.65 -3.66 -1.59
CA TYR A 92 -15.19 -2.74 -2.60
C TYR A 92 -15.30 -1.30 -2.07
N PHE A 93 -15.63 -1.12 -0.79
CA PHE A 93 -15.62 0.20 -0.17
C PHE A 93 -14.23 0.85 -0.18
N ARG A 94 -13.18 0.08 0.02
CA ARG A 94 -11.80 0.60 -0.02
C ARG A 94 -11.41 1.02 -1.44
N TRP A 95 -11.81 0.30 -2.49
CA TRP A 95 -11.64 0.77 -3.86
C TRP A 95 -12.49 2.01 -4.16
N TYR A 96 -13.73 2.06 -3.66
CA TYR A 96 -14.59 3.23 -3.78
C TYR A 96 -13.96 4.46 -3.11
N SER A 97 -13.49 4.34 -1.88
CA SER A 97 -12.81 5.45 -1.18
C SER A 97 -11.50 5.83 -1.86
N PHE A 98 -10.67 4.86 -2.27
CA PHE A 98 -9.39 5.10 -2.92
C PHE A 98 -9.52 5.91 -4.21
N GLN A 99 -10.51 5.60 -5.05
CA GLN A 99 -10.76 6.34 -6.28
C GLN A 99 -11.05 7.84 -6.03
N LYS A 100 -11.71 8.17 -4.93
CA LYS A 100 -11.96 9.57 -4.55
C LYS A 100 -10.68 10.36 -4.33
N HIS A 101 -9.61 9.69 -3.94
CA HIS A 101 -8.29 10.28 -3.67
C HIS A 101 -7.39 10.38 -4.91
N VAL A 102 -7.75 9.76 -6.02
CA VAL A 102 -6.99 9.87 -7.27
C VAL A 102 -7.32 11.19 -7.95
N LYS A 103 -6.36 12.11 -7.99
CA LYS A 103 -6.51 13.46 -8.55
C LYS A 103 -5.64 13.64 -9.78
N GLN A 104 -6.23 14.12 -10.86
CA GLN A 104 -5.47 14.60 -12.04
C GLN A 104 -4.92 15.99 -11.77
N THR A 105 -3.61 16.15 -11.90
CA THR A 105 -2.92 17.45 -11.77
C THR A 105 -2.17 17.78 -13.07
N PRO A 106 -1.71 19.03 -13.25
CA PRO A 106 -0.86 19.35 -14.40
C PRO A 106 0.43 18.53 -14.49
N SER A 107 0.93 18.02 -13.35
CA SER A 107 2.14 17.21 -13.25
C SER A 107 1.88 15.70 -13.31
N GLY A 108 0.63 15.27 -13.51
CA GLY A 108 0.22 13.88 -13.51
C GLY A 108 -0.75 13.53 -12.38
N PHE A 109 -0.99 12.24 -12.18
CA PHE A 109 -1.84 11.77 -11.08
C PHE A 109 -1.13 11.90 -9.74
N VAL A 110 -1.89 12.37 -8.74
CA VAL A 110 -1.51 12.38 -7.33
C VAL A 110 -2.61 11.67 -6.54
N ILE A 111 -2.22 10.94 -5.51
CA ILE A 111 -3.14 10.30 -4.57
C ILE A 111 -3.10 11.15 -3.31
N ASP A 112 -4.16 11.89 -3.02
CA ASP A 112 -4.24 12.69 -1.82
C ASP A 112 -4.57 11.83 -0.59
N GLU A 113 -4.29 12.36 0.59
CA GLU A 113 -4.55 11.69 1.86
C GLU A 113 -5.90 12.11 2.44
N PHE A 114 -6.23 13.39 2.28
CA PHE A 114 -7.48 13.99 2.75
C PHE A 114 -8.33 14.44 1.56
N LEU A 115 -9.65 14.30 1.66
CA LEU A 115 -10.57 14.83 0.63
C LEU A 115 -10.78 16.33 0.79
N ASP A 116 -10.93 16.80 2.03
CA ASP A 116 -11.01 18.21 2.35
C ASP A 116 -9.60 18.79 2.55
N ASP A 117 -9.33 20.00 2.08
CA ASP A 117 -8.03 20.63 2.23
C ASP A 117 -7.66 20.83 3.70
N VAL A 118 -6.45 20.42 4.07
CA VAL A 118 -5.89 20.62 5.41
C VAL A 118 -4.56 21.38 5.32
N PRO A 119 -4.29 22.34 6.24
CA PRO A 119 -3.16 23.25 6.09
C PRO A 119 -1.77 22.60 6.23
N TRP A 120 -1.69 21.43 6.85
CA TRP A 120 -0.42 20.72 7.06
C TRP A 120 -0.07 19.72 5.96
N ALA A 121 -1.00 19.38 5.06
CA ALA A 121 -0.79 18.32 4.07
C ALA A 121 -0.10 18.78 2.77
N GLY A 122 0.49 19.97 2.78
CA GLY A 122 1.24 20.48 1.63
C GLY A 122 0.36 20.81 0.42
N LYS A 123 1.02 21.05 -0.72
CA LYS A 123 0.37 21.63 -1.92
C LYS A 123 -0.67 20.70 -2.57
N ARG A 124 -0.55 19.39 -2.38
CA ARG A 124 -1.41 18.38 -3.01
C ARG A 124 -2.25 17.61 -1.99
N ASN A 125 -2.44 18.16 -0.83
CA ASN A 125 -3.26 17.59 0.25
C ASN A 125 -2.84 16.15 0.61
N THR A 126 -1.53 15.86 0.55
CA THR A 126 -0.93 14.57 0.89
C THR A 126 0.40 14.75 1.63
N ILE A 127 0.72 13.84 2.54
CA ILE A 127 1.99 13.79 3.27
C ILE A 127 2.72 12.47 3.00
N SER A 128 4.05 12.47 3.20
CA SER A 128 4.86 11.30 2.87
C SER A 128 4.61 10.10 3.79
N ALA A 129 4.07 10.29 4.98
CA ALA A 129 3.77 9.20 5.92
C ALA A 129 2.92 8.07 5.29
N ALA A 130 1.85 8.43 4.55
CA ALA A 130 0.93 7.47 3.96
C ALA A 130 1.34 6.97 2.55
N ALA A 131 2.37 7.58 1.95
CA ALA A 131 2.72 7.34 0.54
C ALA A 131 3.03 5.87 0.20
N GLY A 132 3.69 5.16 1.12
CA GLY A 132 3.99 3.74 0.92
C GLY A 132 2.74 2.86 0.87
N HIS A 133 1.72 3.17 1.67
CA HIS A 133 0.43 2.49 1.60
C HIS A 133 -0.30 2.80 0.29
N HIS A 134 -0.31 4.07 -0.13
CA HIS A 134 -0.93 4.47 -1.40
C HIS A 134 -0.31 3.75 -2.60
N ILE A 135 1.03 3.65 -2.67
CA ILE A 135 1.73 2.98 -3.75
C ILE A 135 1.43 1.48 -3.75
N ARG A 136 1.42 0.84 -2.56
CA ARG A 136 1.11 -0.59 -2.44
C ARG A 136 -0.33 -0.93 -2.84
N GLU A 137 -1.31 -0.08 -2.54
CA GLU A 137 -2.68 -0.26 -3.03
C GLU A 137 -2.76 0.01 -4.54
N ALA A 138 -2.22 1.14 -5.01
CA ALA A 138 -2.30 1.56 -6.40
C ALA A 138 -1.61 0.60 -7.39
N ARG A 139 -0.62 -0.20 -6.94
CA ARG A 139 0.09 -1.18 -7.77
C ARG A 139 -0.83 -2.25 -8.38
N TRP A 140 -2.02 -2.43 -7.78
CA TRP A 140 -3.04 -3.37 -8.24
C TRP A 140 -4.09 -2.77 -9.16
N LEU A 141 -3.96 -1.49 -9.52
CA LEU A 141 -4.79 -0.87 -10.55
C LEU A 141 -4.28 -1.24 -11.95
N ARG A 142 -5.19 -1.58 -12.85
CA ARG A 142 -4.83 -1.97 -14.23
C ARG A 142 -4.15 -0.86 -15.04
N ASN A 143 -4.43 0.42 -14.71
CA ASN A 143 -3.67 1.52 -15.25
C ASN A 143 -2.49 1.86 -14.31
N PRO A 144 -1.26 1.44 -14.63
CA PRO A 144 -0.09 1.65 -13.77
C PRO A 144 0.29 3.12 -13.61
N GLN A 145 -0.21 4.01 -14.48
CA GLN A 145 0.11 5.44 -14.44
C GLN A 145 -0.33 6.10 -13.13
N TYR A 146 -1.39 5.61 -12.48
CA TYR A 146 -1.80 6.13 -11.16
C TYR A 146 -0.68 5.97 -10.12
N ALA A 147 -0.11 4.78 -10.02
CA ALA A 147 0.98 4.50 -9.09
C ALA A 147 2.30 5.15 -9.54
N GLU A 148 2.66 5.03 -10.82
CA GLU A 148 3.94 5.54 -11.35
C GLU A 148 4.03 7.07 -11.28
N GLN A 149 2.97 7.80 -11.67
CA GLN A 149 2.98 9.26 -11.64
C GLN A 149 2.95 9.78 -10.19
N TYR A 150 2.19 9.14 -9.31
CA TYR A 150 2.21 9.47 -7.89
C TYR A 150 3.58 9.20 -7.25
N THR A 151 4.24 8.11 -7.61
CA THR A 151 5.60 7.82 -7.14
C THR A 151 6.59 8.89 -7.62
N ASN A 152 6.53 9.29 -8.91
CA ASN A 152 7.35 10.38 -9.44
C ASN A 152 7.10 11.72 -8.75
N PHE A 153 5.86 11.99 -8.32
CA PHE A 153 5.50 13.22 -7.60
C PHE A 153 6.40 13.45 -6.38
N TRP A 154 6.70 12.41 -5.59
CA TRP A 154 7.49 12.53 -4.38
C TRP A 154 8.92 13.00 -4.63
N PHE A 155 9.49 12.73 -5.81
CA PHE A 155 10.83 13.16 -6.21
C PHE A 155 10.82 14.41 -7.11
N SER A 156 9.66 15.04 -7.30
CA SER A 156 9.50 16.30 -8.00
C SER A 156 9.74 17.50 -7.05
N PRO A 157 9.86 18.73 -7.58
CA PRO A 157 9.95 19.93 -6.75
C PRO A 157 8.72 20.20 -5.85
N GLU A 158 7.60 19.55 -6.11
CA GLU A 158 6.38 19.65 -5.29
C GLU A 158 6.31 18.57 -4.21
N GLY A 159 7.11 17.50 -4.31
CA GLY A 159 7.17 16.40 -3.34
C GLY A 159 8.10 16.71 -2.17
N GLU A 160 7.70 16.29 -0.99
CA GLU A 160 8.47 16.42 0.25
C GLU A 160 8.68 15.02 0.89
N PRO A 161 9.51 14.13 0.27
CA PRO A 161 9.58 12.71 0.66
C PRO A 161 10.18 12.49 2.05
N ARG A 162 10.75 13.51 2.68
CA ARG A 162 11.38 13.46 4.01
C ARG A 162 10.67 14.34 5.04
N ARG A 163 9.49 14.85 4.72
CA ARG A 163 8.71 15.62 5.70
C ARG A 163 8.21 14.75 6.85
N TYR A 164 7.88 13.48 6.53
CA TYR A 164 7.60 12.40 7.46
C TYR A 164 8.43 11.18 7.07
N SER A 165 8.61 10.23 7.99
CA SER A 165 9.25 8.96 7.69
C SER A 165 8.50 8.21 6.59
N PHE A 166 9.22 7.71 5.58
CA PHE A 166 8.66 7.07 4.40
C PHE A 166 9.65 6.05 3.81
N TRP A 167 9.19 4.85 3.52
CA TRP A 167 9.96 3.77 2.89
C TRP A 167 9.90 3.89 1.36
N ALA A 168 10.54 4.95 0.86
CA ALA A 168 10.38 5.41 -0.51
C ALA A 168 10.93 4.41 -1.54
N ALA A 169 12.13 3.87 -1.33
CA ALA A 169 12.75 2.95 -2.26
C ALA A 169 12.10 1.56 -2.23
N ASP A 170 11.71 1.06 -1.04
CA ASP A 170 10.92 -0.17 -0.92
C ASP A 170 9.59 -0.06 -1.67
N SER A 171 8.92 1.10 -1.58
CA SER A 171 7.67 1.34 -2.31
C SER A 171 7.86 1.29 -3.82
N VAL A 172 8.95 1.87 -4.36
CA VAL A 172 9.31 1.78 -5.79
C VAL A 172 9.60 0.35 -6.20
N TYR A 173 10.37 -0.38 -5.38
CA TYR A 173 10.68 -1.78 -5.66
C TYR A 173 9.42 -2.65 -5.61
N SER A 174 8.55 -2.42 -4.62
CA SER A 174 7.27 -3.12 -4.48
C SER A 174 6.31 -2.85 -5.65
N LEU A 175 6.33 -1.64 -6.23
CA LEU A 175 5.60 -1.32 -7.45
C LEU A 175 6.16 -2.09 -8.64
N PHE A 176 7.49 -2.16 -8.78
CA PHE A 176 8.15 -2.99 -9.80
C PHE A 176 7.75 -4.46 -9.68
N LEU A 177 7.76 -5.03 -8.46
CA LEU A 177 7.39 -6.42 -8.23
C LEU A 177 5.95 -6.77 -8.67
N ALA A 178 5.05 -5.80 -8.73
CA ALA A 178 3.68 -6.00 -9.23
C ALA A 178 3.55 -5.74 -10.72
N THR A 179 4.19 -4.68 -11.22
CA THR A 179 4.01 -4.22 -12.61
C THR A 179 4.98 -4.86 -13.61
N GLY A 180 6.13 -5.37 -13.14
CA GLY A 180 7.24 -5.80 -13.98
C GLY A 180 8.00 -4.65 -14.69
N ASN A 181 7.64 -3.37 -14.43
CA ASN A 181 8.24 -2.21 -15.08
C ASN A 181 9.63 -1.88 -14.52
N LYS A 182 10.60 -2.70 -14.89
CA LYS A 182 12.01 -2.56 -14.52
C LYS A 182 12.59 -1.18 -14.86
N GLN A 183 12.21 -0.62 -16.02
CA GLN A 183 12.76 0.65 -16.50
C GLN A 183 12.31 1.82 -15.62
N PHE A 184 11.08 1.78 -15.12
CA PHE A 184 10.58 2.78 -14.19
C PHE A 184 11.40 2.80 -12.88
N ALA A 185 11.65 1.64 -12.29
CA ALA A 185 12.43 1.54 -11.05
C ALA A 185 13.88 2.01 -11.26
N ILE A 186 14.54 1.58 -12.34
CA ILE A 186 15.91 1.98 -12.68
C ILE A 186 16.03 3.50 -12.90
N LYS A 187 15.05 4.11 -13.57
CA LYS A 187 15.02 5.56 -13.80
C LYS A 187 15.03 6.35 -12.50
N LEU A 188 14.39 5.84 -11.45
CA LEU A 188 14.32 6.50 -10.15
C LEU A 188 15.55 6.27 -9.26
N LEU A 189 16.44 5.34 -9.60
CA LEU A 189 17.59 4.97 -8.75
C LEU A 189 18.41 6.18 -8.25
N PRO A 190 18.78 7.19 -9.06
CA PRO A 190 19.51 8.37 -8.57
C PRO A 190 18.72 9.16 -7.51
N ASN A 191 17.40 9.29 -7.67
CA ASN A 191 16.54 9.98 -6.72
C ASN A 191 16.45 9.22 -5.39
N LEU A 192 16.38 7.89 -5.44
CA LEU A 192 16.33 7.02 -4.27
C LEU A 192 17.63 7.08 -3.47
N GLN A 193 18.79 7.03 -4.17
CA GLN A 193 20.11 7.20 -3.55
C GLN A 193 20.23 8.57 -2.86
N GLU A 194 19.83 9.65 -3.52
CA GLU A 194 19.86 10.99 -2.94
C GLU A 194 18.93 11.10 -1.72
N ASN A 195 17.70 10.55 -1.82
CA ASN A 195 16.77 10.54 -0.70
C ASN A 195 17.36 9.81 0.52
N HIS A 196 17.94 8.63 0.32
CA HIS A 196 18.59 7.84 1.36
C HIS A 196 19.79 8.59 1.97
N THR A 197 20.65 9.18 1.13
CA THR A 197 21.81 9.96 1.56
C THR A 197 21.41 11.17 2.42
N GLN A 198 20.30 11.84 2.10
CA GLN A 198 19.79 12.95 2.88
C GLN A 198 19.28 12.50 4.26
N TRP A 199 18.62 11.33 4.35
CA TRP A 199 18.28 10.72 5.64
C TRP A 199 19.53 10.40 6.46
N GLU A 200 20.59 9.82 5.86
CA GLU A 200 21.87 9.56 6.54
C GLU A 200 22.47 10.84 7.12
N ARG A 201 22.51 11.92 6.35
CA ARG A 201 23.10 13.20 6.77
C ARG A 201 22.37 13.87 7.92
N THR A 202 21.06 13.71 8.00
CA THR A 202 20.21 14.48 8.92
C THR A 202 19.72 13.70 10.13
N HIS A 203 19.61 12.37 10.02
CA HIS A 203 18.95 11.53 11.04
C HIS A 203 19.79 10.35 11.50
N ARG A 204 20.96 10.09 10.94
CA ARG A 204 21.83 8.99 11.39
C ARG A 204 22.86 9.48 12.39
N ASP A 205 22.90 8.84 13.55
CA ASP A 205 23.90 9.13 14.60
C ASP A 205 25.15 8.23 14.47
N PRO A 206 26.26 8.55 15.20
CA PRO A 206 27.51 7.80 15.14
C PRO A 206 27.40 6.32 15.51
N ASN A 207 26.39 5.92 16.30
CA ASN A 207 26.09 4.51 16.58
C ASN A 207 25.55 3.74 15.37
N GLY A 208 25.19 4.45 14.29
CA GLY A 208 24.70 3.91 13.04
C GLY A 208 23.18 3.78 12.92
N LEU A 209 22.43 4.01 14.00
CA LEU A 209 20.97 4.05 13.99
C LEU A 209 20.44 5.40 13.52
N TYR A 210 19.24 5.38 12.97
CA TYR A 210 18.48 6.57 12.60
C TYR A 210 17.53 6.96 13.73
N TRP A 211 17.51 8.25 14.05
CA TRP A 211 16.57 8.80 15.03
C TRP A 211 15.42 9.54 14.36
N GLN A 212 14.26 9.58 15.02
CA GLN A 212 13.11 10.36 14.59
C GLN A 212 12.32 10.86 15.79
N ILE A 213 11.67 12.00 15.63
CA ILE A 213 10.64 12.44 16.57
C ILE A 213 9.33 11.76 16.20
N ASP A 214 8.54 11.39 17.20
CA ASP A 214 7.27 10.68 17.02
C ASP A 214 6.28 11.43 16.11
N ASP A 215 6.18 12.76 16.24
CA ASP A 215 5.39 13.63 15.34
C ASP A 215 5.77 13.47 13.85
N ARG A 216 7.06 13.24 13.53
CA ARG A 216 7.52 13.07 12.15
C ARG A 216 7.47 11.63 11.63
N ASP A 217 7.14 10.70 12.49
CA ASP A 217 6.60 9.40 12.07
C ASP A 217 5.08 9.47 11.80
N GLY A 218 4.43 10.61 12.10
CA GLY A 218 2.97 10.76 12.10
C GLY A 218 2.33 10.04 13.29
N MET A 219 3.03 9.97 14.44
CA MET A 219 2.68 9.12 15.58
C MET A 219 2.74 9.90 16.90
N GLU A 220 2.04 11.02 16.93
CA GLU A 220 2.04 11.96 18.06
C GLU A 220 1.58 11.29 19.35
N PHE A 221 2.22 11.64 20.46
CA PHE A 221 1.96 11.08 21.78
C PHE A 221 2.25 9.57 21.90
N SER A 222 3.05 8.99 21.04
CA SER A 222 3.46 7.59 21.21
C SER A 222 4.15 7.37 22.56
N ILE A 223 3.90 6.23 23.22
CA ILE A 223 4.36 6.00 24.60
C ILE A 223 5.88 5.81 24.72
N GLY A 224 6.54 5.34 23.65
CA GLY A 224 7.98 5.24 23.56
C GLY A 224 8.67 6.56 23.20
N GLY A 225 7.89 7.51 22.64
CA GLY A 225 8.37 8.85 22.28
C GLY A 225 9.35 8.87 21.12
N SER A 226 10.15 9.94 21.12
CA SER A 226 11.17 10.20 20.10
C SER A 226 12.48 9.48 20.39
N GLY A 227 13.21 9.05 19.36
CA GLY A 227 14.49 8.36 19.52
C GLY A 227 14.86 7.48 18.33
N TYR A 228 15.62 6.43 18.56
CA TYR A 228 15.90 5.38 17.58
C TYR A 228 14.68 4.44 17.55
N ARG A 229 13.75 4.76 16.67
CA ARG A 229 12.45 4.07 16.59
C ARG A 229 12.52 2.86 15.67
N PRO A 230 11.79 1.77 15.95
CA PRO A 230 11.68 0.61 15.06
C PRO A 230 11.21 1.00 13.65
N THR A 231 10.35 2.01 13.51
CA THR A 231 9.83 2.55 12.24
C THR A 231 10.93 3.05 11.33
N ILE A 232 11.57 4.18 11.67
CA ILE A 232 12.56 4.82 10.79
C ILE A 232 13.73 3.89 10.47
N ASN A 233 14.19 3.07 11.43
CA ASN A 233 15.29 2.15 11.20
C ASN A 233 14.90 1.03 10.23
N SER A 234 13.70 0.47 10.35
CA SER A 234 13.18 -0.53 9.39
C SER A 234 12.93 0.06 8.01
N TYR A 235 12.42 1.30 7.92
CA TYR A 235 12.23 1.97 6.64
C TYR A 235 13.56 2.20 5.92
N MET A 236 14.59 2.64 6.63
CA MET A 236 15.92 2.86 6.06
C MET A 236 16.60 1.55 5.67
N TYR A 237 16.33 0.46 6.40
CA TYR A 237 16.77 -0.89 6.03
C TYR A 237 16.10 -1.34 4.72
N GLY A 238 14.77 -1.27 4.64
CA GLY A 238 14.01 -1.62 3.45
C GLY A 238 14.41 -0.80 2.23
N ASP A 239 14.64 0.50 2.41
CA ASP A 239 15.12 1.39 1.35
C ASP A 239 16.53 0.98 0.86
N ALA A 240 17.44 0.63 1.76
CA ALA A 240 18.78 0.17 1.37
C ALA A 240 18.73 -1.16 0.59
N GLU A 241 17.95 -2.15 1.04
CA GLU A 241 17.72 -3.40 0.31
C GLU A 241 17.11 -3.15 -1.08
N ALA A 242 16.09 -2.29 -1.17
CA ALA A 242 15.44 -1.95 -2.43
C ALA A 242 16.40 -1.25 -3.41
N ILE A 243 17.21 -0.29 -2.93
CA ILE A 243 18.22 0.38 -3.76
C ILE A 243 19.25 -0.62 -4.26
N ALA A 244 19.73 -1.53 -3.40
CA ALA A 244 20.66 -2.59 -3.81
C ALA A 244 20.09 -3.43 -4.96
N ARG A 245 18.85 -3.92 -4.81
CA ARG A 245 18.17 -4.75 -5.84
C ARG A 245 17.90 -3.98 -7.12
N ILE A 246 17.51 -2.70 -7.05
CA ILE A 246 17.32 -1.85 -8.24
C ILE A 246 18.66 -1.58 -8.94
N ALA A 247 19.74 -1.37 -8.17
CA ALA A 247 21.08 -1.21 -8.72
C ALA A 247 21.60 -2.47 -9.42
N GLU A 248 21.34 -3.66 -8.86
CA GLU A 248 21.63 -4.95 -9.53
C GLU A 248 20.89 -5.05 -10.87
N MET A 249 19.60 -4.72 -10.89
CA MET A 249 18.82 -4.66 -12.14
C MET A 249 19.38 -3.68 -13.16
N ALA A 250 19.97 -2.56 -12.68
CA ALA A 250 20.60 -1.55 -13.53
C ALA A 250 22.03 -1.93 -13.98
N GLY A 251 22.59 -3.04 -13.48
CA GLY A 251 23.97 -3.45 -13.75
C GLY A 251 25.03 -2.62 -13.00
N GLN A 252 24.64 -1.90 -11.94
CA GLN A 252 25.51 -1.05 -11.12
C GLN A 252 26.01 -1.83 -9.89
N ALA A 253 26.92 -2.76 -10.10
CA ALA A 253 27.38 -3.71 -9.09
C ALA A 253 27.99 -3.05 -7.85
N ASP A 254 28.75 -1.96 -8.01
CA ASP A 254 29.38 -1.24 -6.88
C ASP A 254 28.31 -0.58 -5.99
N VAL A 255 27.30 0.03 -6.58
CA VAL A 255 26.16 0.62 -5.86
C VAL A 255 25.36 -0.46 -5.14
N ALA A 256 25.09 -1.58 -5.80
CA ALA A 256 24.40 -2.73 -5.20
C ALA A 256 25.14 -3.24 -3.97
N ALA A 257 26.45 -3.43 -4.07
CA ALA A 257 27.29 -3.91 -2.97
C ALA A 257 27.32 -2.89 -1.80
N GLU A 258 27.43 -1.59 -2.10
CA GLU A 258 27.42 -0.53 -1.07
C GLU A 258 26.10 -0.56 -0.27
N TYR A 259 24.96 -0.55 -0.97
CA TYR A 259 23.66 -0.49 -0.29
C TYR A 259 23.30 -1.81 0.40
N LYS A 260 23.72 -2.95 -0.13
CA LYS A 260 23.59 -4.23 0.56
C LYS A 260 24.38 -4.23 1.88
N ALA A 261 25.60 -3.72 1.89
CA ALA A 261 26.39 -3.58 3.12
C ALA A 261 25.74 -2.62 4.14
N LYS A 262 25.09 -1.53 3.67
CA LYS A 262 24.32 -0.61 4.55
C LYS A 262 23.14 -1.35 5.18
N ALA A 263 22.39 -2.10 4.38
CA ALA A 263 21.26 -2.90 4.86
C ALA A 263 21.69 -3.95 5.88
N ASP A 264 22.72 -4.76 5.58
CA ASP A 264 23.22 -5.82 6.48
C ASP A 264 23.67 -5.25 7.83
N ARG A 265 24.37 -4.10 7.79
CA ARG A 265 24.76 -3.41 9.01
C ARG A 265 23.56 -2.93 9.81
N LEU A 266 22.57 -2.33 9.16
CA LEU A 266 21.39 -1.79 9.84
C LEU A 266 20.51 -2.92 10.39
N ARG A 267 20.37 -4.04 9.68
CA ARG A 267 19.73 -5.26 10.21
C ARG A 267 20.36 -5.66 11.54
N GLN A 268 21.69 -5.80 11.59
CA GLN A 268 22.40 -6.15 12.81
C GLN A 268 22.13 -5.16 13.95
N LEU A 269 22.12 -3.84 13.65
CA LEU A 269 21.84 -2.81 14.66
C LEU A 269 20.41 -2.88 15.18
N ILE A 270 19.43 -3.09 14.32
CA ILE A 270 18.01 -3.26 14.72
C ILE A 270 17.89 -4.49 15.65
N GLU A 271 18.45 -5.63 15.24
CA GLU A 271 18.36 -6.88 16.02
C GLU A 271 19.08 -6.82 17.37
N THR A 272 20.14 -6.02 17.50
CA THR A 272 20.96 -5.97 18.72
C THR A 272 20.72 -4.76 19.60
N GLN A 273 20.22 -3.65 19.07
CA GLN A 273 20.08 -2.39 19.81
C GLN A 273 18.62 -1.93 19.99
N LEU A 274 17.68 -2.43 19.18
CA LEU A 274 16.27 -2.12 19.34
C LEU A 274 15.48 -3.31 19.90
N TRP A 275 16.06 -4.50 19.96
CA TRP A 275 15.47 -5.66 20.60
C TRP A 275 15.73 -5.63 22.11
N ASN A 276 14.66 -5.50 22.89
CA ASN A 276 14.74 -5.66 24.34
C ASN A 276 14.60 -7.15 24.70
N PRO A 277 15.67 -7.81 25.21
CA PRO A 277 15.63 -9.24 25.52
C PRO A 277 14.76 -9.58 26.75
N ASP A 278 14.54 -8.63 27.67
CA ASP A 278 13.71 -8.83 28.84
C ASP A 278 12.22 -8.75 28.49
N ASP A 279 11.86 -7.84 27.61
CA ASP A 279 10.50 -7.64 27.12
C ASP A 279 10.15 -8.53 25.92
N HIS A 280 11.16 -9.14 25.28
CA HIS A 280 11.04 -9.89 24.05
C HIS A 280 10.31 -9.08 22.94
N PHE A 281 10.73 -7.82 22.73
CA PHE A 281 10.07 -6.92 21.82
C PHE A 281 11.04 -5.88 21.24
N TYR A 282 10.73 -5.34 20.05
CA TYR A 282 11.46 -4.20 19.50
C TYR A 282 10.88 -2.91 20.07
N GLU A 283 11.73 -2.10 20.69
CA GLU A 283 11.33 -0.88 21.38
C GLU A 283 12.05 0.35 20.83
N THR A 284 11.48 1.50 21.10
CA THR A 284 12.16 2.78 20.90
C THR A 284 13.28 2.93 21.92
N VAL A 285 14.48 3.25 21.46
CA VAL A 285 15.60 3.61 22.32
C VAL A 285 15.76 5.13 22.30
N VAL A 286 15.68 5.76 23.47
CA VAL A 286 15.83 7.21 23.58
C VAL A 286 17.22 7.60 23.12
N ARG A 287 17.34 8.71 22.39
CA ARG A 287 18.62 9.22 21.92
C ARG A 287 19.53 9.49 23.11
N GLY A 288 20.65 8.78 23.21
CA GLY A 288 21.51 8.73 24.38
C GLY A 288 21.63 7.34 25.02
N GLY A 289 20.86 6.35 24.53
CA GLY A 289 21.07 4.92 24.77
C GLY A 289 20.21 4.30 25.90
N GLN A 290 19.14 4.96 26.33
CA GLN A 290 18.19 4.38 27.27
C GLN A 290 16.99 3.80 26.53
N GLU A 291 16.63 2.54 26.79
CA GLU A 291 15.40 1.91 26.30
C GLU A 291 14.17 2.62 26.85
N SER A 292 13.11 2.68 26.06
CA SER A 292 11.84 3.27 26.47
C SER A 292 11.12 2.45 27.57
N GLY A 293 11.40 1.14 27.59
CA GLY A 293 10.80 0.17 28.51
C GLY A 293 9.29 0.04 28.29
N VAL A 294 8.82 0.23 27.06
CA VAL A 294 7.41 0.09 26.69
C VAL A 294 7.26 -0.53 25.31
N ARG A 295 6.30 -1.43 25.17
CA ARG A 295 5.95 -2.03 23.89
C ARG A 295 4.93 -1.16 23.17
N GLU A 296 5.23 -0.85 21.92
CA GLU A 296 4.33 -0.17 20.99
C GLU A 296 4.08 -1.05 19.75
N LEU A 297 2.94 -0.93 19.12
CA LEU A 297 2.58 -1.73 17.94
C LEU A 297 3.63 -1.61 16.80
N ILE A 298 4.32 -0.46 16.74
CA ILE A 298 5.42 -0.22 15.79
C ILE A 298 6.60 -1.20 15.95
N GLY A 299 6.71 -1.88 17.07
CA GLY A 299 7.69 -2.94 17.27
C GLY A 299 7.49 -4.16 16.36
N TYR A 300 6.36 -4.26 15.64
CA TYR A 300 6.16 -5.24 14.58
C TYR A 300 6.65 -4.77 13.20
N VAL A 301 6.98 -3.49 13.02
CA VAL A 301 7.43 -2.95 11.73
C VAL A 301 8.71 -3.61 11.19
N PRO A 302 9.67 -4.08 12.01
CA PRO A 302 10.81 -4.84 11.49
C PRO A 302 10.41 -6.06 10.63
N TRP A 303 9.31 -6.77 10.96
CA TRP A 303 8.80 -7.90 10.14
C TRP A 303 8.17 -7.45 8.81
N TYR A 304 7.70 -6.20 8.71
CA TYR A 304 7.23 -5.66 7.43
C TYR A 304 8.35 -5.69 6.37
N PHE A 305 9.60 -5.55 6.80
CA PHE A 305 10.80 -5.54 5.96
C PHE A 305 11.66 -6.81 6.13
N GLU A 306 11.13 -7.88 6.75
CA GLU A 306 11.81 -9.16 6.92
C GLU A 306 13.18 -9.04 7.63
N VAL A 307 13.28 -8.10 8.59
CA VAL A 307 14.50 -7.86 9.39
C VAL A 307 14.76 -8.98 10.40
N PRO A 308 13.76 -9.38 11.25
CA PRO A 308 14.02 -10.20 12.41
C PRO A 308 14.39 -11.63 12.08
N SER A 309 15.25 -12.21 12.91
CA SER A 309 15.48 -13.66 12.94
C SER A 309 14.30 -14.41 13.56
N ALA A 310 14.17 -15.70 13.26
CA ALA A 310 13.06 -16.56 13.73
C ALA A 310 12.92 -16.61 15.26
N SER A 311 14.02 -16.42 16.01
CA SER A 311 14.00 -16.39 17.49
C SER A 311 13.20 -15.23 18.07
N HIS A 312 13.06 -14.13 17.35
CA HIS A 312 12.30 -12.95 17.78
C HIS A 312 10.78 -13.08 17.60
N ALA A 313 10.31 -14.12 16.92
CA ALA A 313 8.89 -14.36 16.69
C ALA A 313 8.06 -14.47 17.98
N ILE A 314 8.69 -14.71 19.13
CA ILE A 314 8.04 -14.70 20.45
C ILE A 314 7.29 -13.39 20.73
N ALA A 315 7.72 -12.25 20.15
CA ALA A 315 7.08 -10.94 20.25
C ALA A 315 5.60 -10.97 19.84
N TRP A 316 5.25 -11.83 18.89
CA TRP A 316 3.89 -11.92 18.36
C TRP A 316 2.85 -12.42 19.35
N LYS A 317 3.26 -13.03 20.48
CA LYS A 317 2.35 -13.39 21.57
C LYS A 317 1.64 -12.18 22.16
N GLN A 318 2.21 -10.98 22.05
CA GLN A 318 1.61 -9.75 22.56
C GLN A 318 0.42 -9.25 21.74
N LEU A 319 0.31 -9.67 20.45
CA LEU A 319 -0.71 -9.16 19.54
C LEU A 319 -2.14 -9.44 20.05
N PHE A 320 -2.39 -10.62 20.58
CA PHE A 320 -3.69 -11.04 21.07
C PHE A 320 -3.75 -11.20 22.60
N ASP A 321 -2.70 -10.78 23.30
CA ASP A 321 -2.70 -10.70 24.77
C ASP A 321 -3.65 -9.56 25.21
N PRO A 322 -4.64 -9.81 26.11
CA PRO A 322 -5.53 -8.79 26.63
C PRO A 322 -4.81 -7.62 27.34
N GLN A 323 -3.61 -7.85 27.86
CA GLN A 323 -2.75 -6.82 28.45
C GLN A 323 -1.71 -6.29 27.46
N GLY A 324 -1.59 -6.92 26.29
CA GLY A 324 -0.77 -6.48 25.16
C GLY A 324 -1.54 -5.55 24.24
N PHE A 325 -1.73 -5.99 22.99
CA PHE A 325 -2.34 -5.16 21.94
C PHE A 325 -3.76 -5.58 21.54
N ALA A 326 -4.38 -6.54 22.20
CA ALA A 326 -5.69 -7.04 21.81
C ALA A 326 -6.78 -5.96 21.84
N GLY A 327 -7.56 -5.86 20.76
CA GLY A 327 -8.75 -5.03 20.65
C GLY A 327 -9.78 -5.66 19.73
N THR A 328 -11.05 -5.43 19.97
CA THR A 328 -12.17 -5.97 19.17
C THR A 328 -12.21 -5.39 17.77
N PHE A 329 -11.86 -4.10 17.64
CA PHE A 329 -11.89 -3.32 16.41
C PHE A 329 -10.48 -2.95 15.91
N GLY A 330 -9.49 -3.80 16.16
CA GLY A 330 -8.10 -3.61 15.77
C GLY A 330 -7.15 -3.55 16.97
N PRO A 331 -5.84 -3.73 16.74
CA PRO A 331 -4.84 -3.70 17.79
C PRO A 331 -4.66 -2.28 18.33
N THR A 332 -4.32 -2.17 19.61
CA THR A 332 -3.94 -0.89 20.22
C THR A 332 -2.55 -0.47 19.75
N THR A 333 -2.28 0.84 19.64
CA THR A 333 -0.95 1.36 19.29
C THR A 333 0.06 1.25 20.42
N ALA A 334 -0.41 1.22 21.67
CA ALA A 334 0.38 1.01 22.87
C ALA A 334 -0.09 -0.26 23.59
N GLU A 335 0.80 -0.97 24.30
CA GLU A 335 0.39 -2.11 25.12
C GLU A 335 -0.48 -1.65 26.29
N ARG A 336 -1.56 -2.41 26.58
CA ARG A 336 -2.56 -2.06 27.60
C ARG A 336 -2.02 -2.06 29.04
N ARG A 337 -0.98 -2.86 29.34
CA ARG A 337 -0.35 -2.91 30.65
C ARG A 337 0.50 -1.68 30.97
N SER A 338 0.82 -0.86 29.97
CA SER A 338 1.62 0.34 30.18
C SER A 338 0.84 1.38 30.99
N PRO A 339 1.43 2.00 32.03
CA PRO A 339 0.81 3.11 32.74
C PRO A 339 0.62 4.35 31.86
N ARG A 340 1.28 4.40 30.69
CA ARG A 340 1.13 5.47 29.70
C ARG A 340 -0.01 5.22 28.71
N PHE A 341 -0.61 4.01 28.74
CA PHE A 341 -1.76 3.69 27.89
C PHE A 341 -2.93 4.62 28.23
N ASN A 342 -3.36 5.42 27.25
CA ASN A 342 -4.44 6.37 27.42
C ASN A 342 -4.96 6.85 26.07
N PHE A 343 -6.28 6.95 25.90
CA PHE A 343 -6.92 7.59 24.76
C PHE A 343 -8.01 8.58 25.16
N SER A 344 -7.95 9.07 26.38
CA SER A 344 -8.87 10.10 26.92
C SER A 344 -8.35 11.52 26.75
N ASN A 345 -7.15 11.71 26.17
CA ASN A 345 -6.61 13.02 25.85
C ASN A 345 -7.49 13.69 24.77
N PRO A 346 -7.78 15.00 24.89
CA PRO A 346 -8.56 15.71 23.88
C PRO A 346 -7.87 15.92 22.52
N HIS A 347 -6.62 15.48 22.32
CA HIS A 347 -5.95 15.55 21.02
C HIS A 347 -6.55 14.53 20.04
N GLU A 348 -6.72 14.88 18.76
CA GLU A 348 -7.26 13.99 17.75
C GLU A 348 -6.27 12.91 17.25
N CYS A 349 -5.00 13.25 17.20
CA CYS A 349 -3.95 12.35 16.72
C CYS A 349 -3.22 11.72 17.92
N LEU A 350 -3.69 10.56 18.39
CA LEU A 350 -3.18 9.87 19.57
C LEU A 350 -2.64 8.48 19.20
N TRP A 351 -1.37 8.23 19.57
CA TRP A 351 -0.70 6.93 19.39
C TRP A 351 -0.39 6.22 20.71
N ASN A 352 -1.02 6.63 21.79
CA ASN A 352 -0.84 6.08 23.14
C ASN A 352 -1.96 5.12 23.59
N GLY A 353 -2.70 4.54 22.65
CA GLY A 353 -3.78 3.60 22.96
C GLY A 353 -4.77 3.32 21.83
N PRO A 354 -5.29 4.32 21.09
CA PRO A 354 -6.24 4.11 20.00
C PRO A 354 -5.75 3.10 18.96
N SER A 355 -6.67 2.41 18.31
CA SER A 355 -6.36 1.64 17.11
C SER A 355 -6.25 2.58 15.88
N TRP A 356 -5.28 2.30 15.02
CA TRP A 356 -5.03 3.06 13.80
C TRP A 356 -5.06 2.14 12.58
N PRO A 357 -5.84 2.44 11.54
CA PRO A 357 -5.79 1.73 10.25
C PRO A 357 -4.38 1.66 9.67
N PHE A 358 -3.59 2.74 9.80
CA PHE A 358 -2.19 2.81 9.40
C PHE A 358 -1.34 1.70 10.02
N ALA A 359 -1.29 1.64 11.34
CA ALA A 359 -0.50 0.67 12.09
C ALA A 359 -1.02 -0.75 11.93
N THR A 360 -2.34 -0.92 11.86
CA THR A 360 -2.99 -2.23 11.60
C THR A 360 -2.57 -2.78 10.24
N THR A 361 -2.51 -1.92 9.21
CA THR A 361 -2.00 -2.32 7.89
C THR A 361 -0.55 -2.80 7.96
N GLN A 362 0.34 -2.04 8.63
CA GLN A 362 1.73 -2.46 8.78
C GLN A 362 1.86 -3.78 9.54
N THR A 363 1.07 -3.96 10.59
CA THR A 363 1.06 -5.20 11.38
C THR A 363 0.57 -6.40 10.57
N LEU A 364 -0.45 -6.23 9.72
CA LEU A 364 -0.94 -7.31 8.84
C LEU A 364 0.09 -7.69 7.77
N VAL A 365 0.77 -6.72 7.15
CA VAL A 365 1.87 -7.02 6.21
C VAL A 365 3.00 -7.77 6.94
N ALA A 366 3.39 -7.28 8.12
CA ALA A 366 4.42 -7.92 8.93
C ALA A 366 4.05 -9.35 9.33
N LEU A 367 2.78 -9.60 9.71
CA LEU A 367 2.30 -10.93 10.04
C LEU A 367 2.27 -11.86 8.81
N ALA A 368 1.88 -11.34 7.63
CA ALA A 368 1.92 -12.11 6.40
C ALA A 368 3.35 -12.54 6.03
N ASN A 369 4.34 -11.65 6.23
CA ASN A 369 5.75 -11.96 6.00
C ASN A 369 6.27 -13.01 6.99
N LEU A 370 5.96 -12.87 8.28
CA LEU A 370 6.29 -13.91 9.28
C LEU A 370 5.74 -15.29 8.88
N LEU A 371 4.50 -15.34 8.39
CA LEU A 371 3.83 -16.60 8.02
C LEU A 371 4.30 -17.16 6.66
N ASP A 372 5.01 -16.36 5.86
CA ASP A 372 5.60 -16.81 4.59
C ASP A 372 6.97 -17.47 4.77
N GLU A 373 7.66 -17.25 5.89
CA GLU A 373 8.93 -17.89 6.21
C GLU A 373 8.77 -19.42 6.30
N ARG A 374 9.63 -20.16 5.61
CA ARG A 374 9.56 -21.66 5.56
C ARG A 374 9.73 -22.30 6.92
N ASP A 375 10.54 -21.67 7.78
CA ASP A 375 10.87 -22.14 9.12
C ASP A 375 10.17 -21.27 10.18
N ALA A 376 9.04 -20.62 9.82
CA ALA A 376 8.30 -19.77 10.74
C ALA A 376 7.99 -20.53 12.03
N PRO A 377 8.36 -20.01 13.19
CA PRO A 377 7.97 -20.63 14.44
C PRO A 377 6.45 -20.65 14.54
N SER A 378 5.88 -21.72 15.08
CA SER A 378 4.42 -21.96 15.22
C SER A 378 3.75 -21.02 16.24
N VAL A 379 4.21 -19.77 16.34
CA VAL A 379 3.69 -18.75 17.26
C VAL A 379 2.38 -18.17 16.74
N MET A 380 2.27 -18.03 15.41
CA MET A 380 1.11 -17.51 14.69
C MET A 380 0.72 -18.43 13.53
N SER A 381 -0.49 -18.27 13.05
CA SER A 381 -1.08 -19.09 11.99
C SER A 381 -1.93 -18.25 11.04
N GLY A 382 -2.38 -18.84 9.93
CA GLY A 382 -3.38 -18.21 9.04
C GLY A 382 -4.68 -17.84 9.76
N THR A 383 -5.05 -18.59 10.82
CA THR A 383 -6.20 -18.25 11.68
C THR A 383 -5.99 -16.92 12.40
N ASP A 384 -4.78 -16.64 12.86
CA ASP A 384 -4.45 -15.38 13.53
C ASP A 384 -4.42 -14.22 12.54
N TYR A 385 -3.92 -14.46 11.30
CA TYR A 385 -4.00 -13.49 10.23
C TYR A 385 -5.45 -13.10 9.93
N LEU A 386 -6.31 -14.10 9.69
CA LEU A 386 -7.73 -13.87 9.41
C LEU A 386 -8.44 -13.21 10.60
N ARG A 387 -8.10 -13.57 11.83
CA ARG A 387 -8.63 -12.92 13.05
C ARG A 387 -8.31 -11.44 13.09
N LEU A 388 -7.06 -11.06 12.81
CA LEU A 388 -6.65 -9.65 12.78
C LEU A 388 -7.29 -8.90 11.61
N LEU A 389 -7.33 -9.51 10.43
CA LEU A 389 -7.98 -8.93 9.25
C LEU A 389 -9.48 -8.70 9.49
N ASN A 390 -10.19 -9.65 10.13
CA ASN A 390 -11.60 -9.50 10.48
C ASN A 390 -11.82 -8.39 11.52
N ALA A 391 -10.91 -8.22 12.48
CA ALA A 391 -10.98 -7.09 13.41
C ALA A 391 -10.82 -5.75 12.66
N TYR A 392 -9.89 -5.69 11.71
CA TYR A 392 -9.69 -4.53 10.84
C TYR A 392 -10.88 -4.29 9.89
N THR A 393 -11.47 -5.32 9.31
CA THR A 393 -12.69 -5.24 8.49
C THR A 393 -13.83 -4.63 9.30
N ARG A 394 -14.10 -5.18 10.49
CA ARG A 394 -15.15 -4.70 11.40
C ARG A 394 -14.94 -3.26 11.83
N SER A 395 -13.70 -2.81 11.97
CA SER A 395 -13.39 -1.43 12.36
C SER A 395 -13.80 -0.39 11.32
N GLN A 396 -13.92 -0.79 10.05
CA GLN A 396 -14.19 0.13 8.94
C GLN A 396 -15.69 0.39 8.76
N HIS A 397 -16.35 0.73 9.85
CA HIS A 397 -17.77 1.08 9.87
C HIS A 397 -18.04 2.28 10.77
N ILE A 398 -19.19 2.93 10.54
CA ILE A 398 -19.75 3.94 11.44
C ILE A 398 -21.24 3.66 11.61
N ARG A 399 -21.74 3.99 12.80
CA ARG A 399 -23.17 3.96 13.07
C ARG A 399 -23.80 5.33 12.77
N THR A 400 -24.80 5.31 11.90
CA THR A 400 -25.58 6.50 11.58
C THR A 400 -26.53 6.89 12.70
N SER A 401 -27.14 8.06 12.63
CA SER A 401 -28.07 8.56 13.66
C SER A 401 -29.34 7.71 13.82
N ASP A 402 -29.74 6.99 12.78
CA ASP A 402 -30.87 6.04 12.81
C ASP A 402 -30.45 4.62 13.22
N GLY A 403 -29.16 4.44 13.56
CA GLY A 403 -28.61 3.19 14.07
C GLY A 403 -28.12 2.20 13.01
N LYS A 404 -28.21 2.53 11.70
CA LYS A 404 -27.65 1.72 10.61
C LYS A 404 -26.14 1.70 10.71
N LEU A 405 -25.51 0.53 10.47
CA LEU A 405 -24.06 0.40 10.32
C LEU A 405 -23.71 0.51 8.83
N ILE A 406 -22.82 1.43 8.49
CA ILE A 406 -22.38 1.66 7.11
C ILE A 406 -20.87 1.63 7.01
N PRO A 407 -20.27 1.26 5.86
CA PRO A 407 -18.84 1.34 5.63
C PRO A 407 -18.30 2.75 5.82
N TRP A 408 -17.20 2.86 6.55
CA TRP A 408 -16.53 4.11 6.89
C TRP A 408 -15.07 3.87 7.25
N ILE A 409 -14.22 4.81 6.93
CA ILE A 409 -12.85 4.88 7.44
C ILE A 409 -12.53 6.32 7.82
N ASP A 410 -11.85 6.48 8.96
CA ASP A 410 -11.42 7.75 9.50
C ASP A 410 -10.01 7.58 10.13
N GLU A 411 -9.56 8.50 10.95
CA GLU A 411 -8.19 8.60 11.44
C GLU A 411 -7.84 7.51 12.44
N ASN A 412 -8.47 7.52 13.62
CA ASN A 412 -8.26 6.52 14.67
C ASN A 412 -9.55 6.21 15.43
N LEU A 413 -9.58 5.06 16.06
CA LEU A 413 -10.77 4.57 16.72
C LEU A 413 -10.48 3.93 18.10
N ASN A 414 -11.50 3.89 18.93
CA ASN A 414 -11.49 3.14 20.18
C ASN A 414 -11.42 1.63 19.84
N PRO A 415 -10.37 0.92 20.28
CA PRO A 415 -10.15 -0.49 19.94
C PRO A 415 -11.23 -1.43 20.48
N ASP A 416 -12.01 -1.00 21.49
CA ASP A 416 -13.01 -1.84 22.16
C ASP A 416 -14.44 -1.56 21.69
N SER A 417 -14.79 -0.28 21.39
CA SER A 417 -16.13 0.12 20.94
C SER A 417 -16.25 0.33 19.43
N GLY A 418 -15.14 0.56 18.72
CA GLY A 418 -15.15 0.91 17.30
C GLY A 418 -15.53 2.37 17.01
N GLU A 419 -15.66 3.21 18.02
CA GLU A 419 -15.98 4.64 17.82
C GLU A 419 -14.76 5.40 17.29
N TRP A 420 -14.97 6.22 16.25
CA TRP A 420 -13.94 7.06 15.65
C TRP A 420 -13.62 8.25 16.54
N ILE A 421 -12.47 8.22 17.21
CA ILE A 421 -12.07 9.18 18.26
C ILE A 421 -11.80 10.55 17.67
N ALA A 422 -10.92 10.66 16.67
CA ALA A 422 -10.57 11.93 16.06
C ALA A 422 -11.81 12.66 15.54
N ARG A 423 -12.70 11.96 14.84
CA ARG A 423 -13.97 12.48 14.36
C ARG A 423 -14.83 13.05 15.49
N ASN A 424 -15.01 12.29 16.57
CA ASN A 424 -15.83 12.70 17.71
C ASN A 424 -15.26 13.95 18.39
N ILE A 425 -13.93 14.05 18.53
CA ILE A 425 -13.24 15.22 19.06
C ILE A 425 -13.49 16.45 18.18
N LEU A 426 -13.30 16.34 16.85
CA LEU A 426 -13.50 17.46 15.91
C LEU A 426 -14.93 17.96 15.91
N ILE A 427 -15.91 17.05 15.93
CA ILE A 427 -17.34 17.41 16.03
C ILE A 427 -17.62 18.14 17.35
N SER A 428 -17.12 17.63 18.49
CA SER A 428 -17.34 18.24 19.81
C SER A 428 -16.76 19.66 19.92
N ARG A 429 -15.67 19.92 19.20
CA ARG A 429 -15.01 21.24 19.16
C ARG A 429 -15.58 22.18 18.12
N HIS A 430 -16.55 21.74 17.31
CA HIS A 430 -17.07 22.51 16.17
C HIS A 430 -15.97 22.97 15.21
N GLN A 431 -14.88 22.19 15.09
CA GLN A 431 -13.77 22.51 14.22
C GLN A 431 -14.07 22.12 12.77
N PRO A 432 -14.00 23.04 11.82
CA PRO A 432 -14.10 22.75 10.41
C PRO A 432 -12.76 22.22 9.84
N PRO A 433 -12.76 21.31 8.89
CA PRO A 433 -13.91 20.52 8.47
C PRO A 433 -14.19 19.36 9.45
N PRO A 434 -15.42 19.23 9.99
CA PRO A 434 -15.73 18.18 10.98
C PRO A 434 -15.61 16.76 10.42
N ASN A 435 -15.53 16.61 9.11
CA ASN A 435 -15.38 15.34 8.41
C ASN A 435 -14.02 15.20 7.72
N ARG A 436 -12.96 15.89 8.17
CA ARG A 436 -11.64 15.84 7.53
C ARG A 436 -11.08 14.42 7.39
N GLY A 437 -11.34 13.56 8.37
CA GLY A 437 -10.92 12.16 8.36
C GLY A 437 -11.80 11.24 7.51
N ARG A 438 -12.88 11.78 6.93
CA ARG A 438 -13.78 11.00 6.06
C ARG A 438 -13.01 10.37 4.91
N TYR A 439 -13.13 9.04 4.78
CA TYR A 439 -12.40 8.26 3.79
C TYR A 439 -10.88 8.37 3.92
N TYR A 440 -10.36 8.64 5.14
CA TYR A 440 -8.94 8.88 5.36
C TYR A 440 -8.05 7.84 4.70
N ASN A 441 -7.26 8.29 3.72
CA ASN A 441 -6.46 7.42 2.88
C ASN A 441 -5.03 7.31 3.42
N HIS A 442 -4.83 6.59 4.52
CA HIS A 442 -3.54 6.41 5.18
C HIS A 442 -3.21 4.94 5.46
N SER A 443 -3.87 4.02 4.78
CA SER A 443 -3.78 2.58 5.06
C SER A 443 -4.12 1.76 3.83
N GLY A 444 -3.69 0.50 3.78
CA GLY A 444 -4.04 -0.48 2.77
C GLY A 444 -5.15 -1.44 3.23
N TYR A 445 -5.83 -2.06 2.28
CA TYR A 445 -6.78 -3.14 2.53
C TYR A 445 -6.79 -4.19 1.40
N ALA A 446 -6.89 -3.75 0.14
CA ALA A 446 -6.89 -4.67 -0.98
C ALA A 446 -5.56 -5.42 -1.09
N ASP A 447 -4.44 -4.74 -0.87
CA ASP A 447 -3.11 -5.37 -0.82
C ASP A 447 -3.04 -6.47 0.26
N LEU A 448 -3.65 -6.25 1.43
CA LEU A 448 -3.68 -7.24 2.52
C LEU A 448 -4.46 -8.51 2.16
N ILE A 449 -5.50 -8.38 1.32
CA ILE A 449 -6.23 -9.52 0.80
C ILE A 449 -5.42 -10.22 -0.28
N ILE A 450 -4.88 -9.47 -1.24
CA ILE A 450 -4.16 -10.01 -2.39
C ILE A 450 -2.87 -10.70 -1.96
N THR A 451 -1.99 -9.99 -1.25
CA THR A 451 -0.68 -10.53 -0.86
C THR A 451 -0.70 -11.32 0.44
N GLY A 452 -1.57 -10.94 1.37
CA GLY A 452 -1.71 -11.61 2.65
C GLY A 452 -2.66 -12.81 2.56
N LEU A 453 -3.98 -12.56 2.59
CA LEU A 453 -4.98 -13.61 2.76
C LEU A 453 -4.99 -14.63 1.60
N LEU A 454 -5.01 -14.14 0.33
CA LEU A 454 -4.97 -14.98 -0.87
C LEU A 454 -3.56 -15.40 -1.24
N GLY A 455 -2.56 -14.73 -0.69
CA GLY A 455 -1.18 -15.18 -0.65
C GLY A 455 -0.38 -15.04 -1.94
N LEU A 456 -0.74 -14.12 -2.84
CA LEU A 456 0.12 -13.78 -3.97
C LEU A 456 1.43 -13.18 -3.45
N ARG A 457 2.56 -13.79 -3.79
CA ARG A 457 3.90 -13.30 -3.43
C ARG A 457 4.56 -12.66 -4.65
N PRO A 458 4.56 -11.30 -4.75
CA PRO A 458 5.17 -10.62 -5.88
C PRO A 458 6.67 -10.92 -6.00
N SER A 459 7.12 -11.22 -7.22
CA SER A 459 8.50 -11.62 -7.53
C SER A 459 9.13 -10.71 -8.57
N ALA A 460 10.46 -10.61 -8.58
CA ALA A 460 11.22 -9.90 -9.60
C ALA A 460 11.37 -10.71 -10.91
N THR A 461 10.97 -11.98 -10.89
CA THR A 461 11.03 -12.90 -12.02
C THR A 461 9.64 -13.27 -12.52
N ASN A 462 9.56 -14.08 -13.56
CA ASN A 462 8.29 -14.63 -14.04
C ASN A 462 7.75 -15.79 -13.16
N ASP A 463 8.47 -16.15 -12.10
CA ASP A 463 7.99 -17.13 -11.14
C ASP A 463 6.86 -16.53 -10.30
N LEU A 464 5.74 -17.20 -10.25
CA LEU A 464 4.57 -16.83 -9.47
C LEU A 464 4.38 -17.82 -8.32
N VAL A 465 4.16 -17.28 -7.14
CA VAL A 465 3.87 -18.08 -5.95
C VAL A 465 2.58 -17.57 -5.30
N VAL A 466 1.66 -18.47 -5.04
CA VAL A 466 0.42 -18.21 -4.28
C VAL A 466 0.41 -19.12 -3.06
N ARG A 467 0.46 -18.54 -1.85
CA ARG A 467 0.41 -19.23 -0.55
C ARG A 467 -0.72 -18.67 0.30
N PRO A 468 -1.96 -19.17 0.13
CA PRO A 468 -3.10 -18.66 0.86
C PRO A 468 -2.93 -18.81 2.39
N LEU A 469 -3.28 -17.75 3.11
CA LEU A 469 -3.39 -17.76 4.57
C LEU A 469 -4.83 -18.03 5.04
N VAL A 470 -5.76 -18.28 4.13
CA VAL A 470 -7.12 -18.71 4.45
C VAL A 470 -7.03 -20.06 5.16
N PRO A 471 -7.52 -20.20 6.42
CA PRO A 471 -7.45 -21.46 7.14
C PRO A 471 -8.30 -22.53 6.47
N LEU A 472 -7.81 -23.77 6.46
CA LEU A 472 -8.55 -24.90 5.88
C LEU A 472 -9.93 -25.04 6.51
N GLY A 473 -10.97 -25.21 5.67
CA GLY A 473 -12.35 -25.37 6.10
C GLY A 473 -13.05 -24.06 6.49
N THR A 474 -12.41 -22.90 6.35
CA THR A 474 -13.06 -21.61 6.60
C THR A 474 -13.93 -21.20 5.42
N TRP A 475 -13.42 -21.35 4.20
CA TRP A 475 -14.13 -21.01 2.96
C TRP A 475 -14.15 -22.18 2.00
N ASP A 476 -15.29 -22.38 1.35
CA ASP A 476 -15.44 -23.39 0.30
C ASP A 476 -14.99 -22.86 -1.06
N TYR A 477 -14.87 -21.54 -1.19
CA TYR A 477 -14.48 -20.89 -2.44
C TYR A 477 -13.93 -19.49 -2.23
N PHE A 478 -13.12 -19.03 -3.18
CA PHE A 478 -12.84 -17.62 -3.47
C PHE A 478 -12.38 -17.45 -4.93
N ALA A 479 -12.56 -16.25 -5.47
CA ALA A 479 -11.94 -15.85 -6.73
C ALA A 479 -11.48 -14.41 -6.65
N LEU A 480 -10.24 -14.16 -7.09
CA LEU A 480 -9.68 -12.84 -7.39
C LEU A 480 -9.48 -12.78 -8.90
N ASP A 481 -10.18 -11.90 -9.59
CA ASP A 481 -10.22 -11.86 -11.05
C ASP A 481 -9.74 -10.53 -11.62
N GLY A 482 -9.02 -10.60 -12.74
CA GLY A 482 -8.56 -9.42 -13.47
C GLY A 482 -7.48 -8.62 -12.76
N LEU A 483 -6.65 -9.27 -11.94
CA LEU A 483 -5.52 -8.66 -11.23
C LEU A 483 -4.37 -8.39 -12.21
N PRO A 484 -3.91 -7.13 -12.37
CA PRO A 484 -2.74 -6.84 -13.20
C PRO A 484 -1.47 -7.35 -12.52
N TYR A 485 -0.65 -8.08 -13.27
CA TYR A 485 0.64 -8.58 -12.79
C TYR A 485 1.59 -8.82 -13.96
N HIS A 486 2.75 -8.15 -13.97
CA HIS A 486 3.79 -8.28 -15.02
C HIS A 486 3.26 -8.18 -16.47
N GLY A 487 2.27 -7.29 -16.69
CA GLY A 487 1.65 -7.10 -18.01
C GLY A 487 0.57 -8.11 -18.38
N HIS A 488 0.26 -9.06 -17.52
CA HIS A 488 -0.82 -10.05 -17.62
C HIS A 488 -2.01 -9.69 -16.74
N LEU A 489 -3.16 -10.34 -16.97
CA LEU A 489 -4.29 -10.34 -16.07
C LEU A 489 -4.39 -11.71 -15.40
N LEU A 490 -4.12 -11.75 -14.09
CA LEU A 490 -4.23 -12.97 -13.31
C LEU A 490 -5.65 -13.18 -12.80
N THR A 491 -6.04 -14.46 -12.69
CA THR A 491 -7.20 -14.91 -11.93
C THR A 491 -6.75 -16.02 -10.99
N ILE A 492 -7.02 -15.84 -9.69
CA ILE A 492 -6.69 -16.82 -8.64
C ILE A 492 -8.00 -17.35 -8.09
N ILE A 493 -8.22 -18.65 -8.20
CA ILE A 493 -9.49 -19.32 -7.89
C ILE A 493 -9.22 -20.43 -6.87
N TYR A 494 -10.00 -20.48 -5.81
CA TYR A 494 -10.19 -21.66 -5.01
C TYR A 494 -11.65 -22.10 -5.10
N ASP A 495 -11.87 -23.35 -5.45
CA ASP A 495 -13.19 -23.96 -5.51
C ASP A 495 -13.07 -25.38 -4.97
N GLN A 496 -13.53 -25.61 -3.74
CA GLN A 496 -13.36 -26.88 -3.04
C GLN A 496 -13.90 -28.08 -3.83
N LYS A 497 -15.02 -27.88 -4.54
CA LYS A 497 -15.69 -28.94 -5.31
C LYS A 497 -15.54 -28.78 -6.83
N GLY A 498 -15.06 -27.63 -7.31
CA GLY A 498 -14.99 -27.33 -8.73
C GLY A 498 -16.32 -26.99 -9.40
N GLU A 499 -17.39 -26.84 -8.62
CA GLU A 499 -18.76 -26.65 -9.11
C GLU A 499 -19.14 -25.18 -9.31
N ARG A 500 -18.51 -24.24 -8.57
CA ARG A 500 -18.89 -22.84 -8.58
C ARG A 500 -18.35 -22.09 -9.81
N TYR A 501 -17.07 -22.25 -10.09
CA TYR A 501 -16.42 -21.53 -11.19
C TYR A 501 -16.17 -22.41 -12.41
N HIS A 502 -16.41 -23.71 -12.33
CA HIS A 502 -16.24 -24.69 -13.41
C HIS A 502 -14.81 -24.70 -13.99
N ARG A 503 -13.81 -24.55 -13.11
CA ARG A 503 -12.36 -24.55 -13.43
C ARG A 503 -11.61 -25.72 -12.79
N GLY A 504 -12.32 -26.71 -12.25
CA GLY A 504 -11.77 -27.82 -11.48
C GLY A 504 -11.82 -27.54 -9.97
N ALA A 505 -11.69 -28.61 -9.18
CA ALA A 505 -11.62 -28.52 -7.72
C ALA A 505 -10.20 -28.09 -7.29
N GLY A 506 -10.09 -27.36 -6.17
CA GLY A 506 -8.80 -26.92 -5.62
C GLY A 506 -8.42 -25.50 -5.95
N LEU A 507 -7.11 -25.19 -5.90
CA LEU A 507 -6.54 -23.86 -6.18
C LEU A 507 -6.05 -23.80 -7.64
N THR A 508 -6.57 -22.89 -8.41
CA THR A 508 -6.22 -22.70 -9.84
C THR A 508 -5.74 -21.29 -10.09
N ILE A 509 -4.67 -21.14 -10.85
CA ILE A 509 -4.10 -19.84 -11.27
C ILE A 509 -4.21 -19.76 -12.79
N LEU A 510 -4.87 -18.69 -13.26
CA LEU A 510 -4.96 -18.39 -14.69
C LEU A 510 -4.15 -17.11 -15.00
N SER A 511 -3.53 -17.08 -16.17
CA SER A 511 -2.94 -15.88 -16.78
C SER A 511 -3.62 -15.64 -18.11
N ASP A 512 -4.24 -14.47 -18.30
CA ASP A 512 -5.01 -14.10 -19.51
C ASP A 512 -6.03 -15.19 -19.91
N GLY A 513 -6.67 -15.81 -18.90
CA GLY A 513 -7.66 -16.87 -19.05
C GLY A 513 -7.11 -18.30 -19.26
N SER A 514 -5.80 -18.46 -19.41
CA SER A 514 -5.14 -19.76 -19.56
C SER A 514 -4.62 -20.27 -18.21
N MET A 515 -4.84 -21.55 -17.90
CA MET A 515 -4.34 -22.16 -16.66
C MET A 515 -2.82 -22.28 -16.72
N ILE A 516 -2.15 -21.72 -15.69
CA ILE A 516 -0.69 -21.76 -15.55
C ILE A 516 -0.24 -22.49 -14.26
N GLY A 517 -1.14 -22.69 -13.30
CA GLY A 517 -0.87 -23.40 -12.05
C GLY A 517 -2.13 -24.03 -11.48
N HIS A 518 -1.98 -25.18 -10.81
CA HIS A 518 -3.08 -25.87 -10.17
C HIS A 518 -2.60 -26.72 -8.99
N SER A 519 -3.44 -26.86 -7.98
CA SER A 519 -3.32 -27.79 -6.87
C SER A 519 -4.72 -28.30 -6.51
N ASP A 520 -4.87 -29.60 -6.25
CA ASP A 520 -6.16 -30.24 -5.88
C ASP A 520 -6.71 -29.78 -4.51
N SER A 521 -5.96 -28.98 -3.78
CA SER A 521 -6.33 -28.47 -2.45
C SER A 521 -5.93 -27.01 -2.28
N LEU A 522 -6.40 -26.38 -1.19
CA LEU A 522 -5.96 -25.05 -0.78
C LEU A 522 -4.54 -25.12 -0.20
N SER A 523 -3.54 -25.12 -1.06
CA SER A 523 -2.12 -25.23 -0.69
C SER A 523 -1.25 -24.32 -1.54
N ALA A 524 0.00 -24.12 -1.10
CA ALA A 524 0.96 -23.32 -1.85
C ALA A 524 1.12 -23.83 -3.28
N THR A 525 0.92 -22.97 -4.25
CA THR A 525 0.94 -23.29 -5.67
C THR A 525 1.92 -22.37 -6.38
N THR A 526 2.76 -22.94 -7.25
CA THR A 526 3.71 -22.20 -8.08
C THR A 526 3.30 -22.26 -9.54
N ALA A 527 3.62 -21.21 -10.28
CA ALA A 527 3.42 -21.12 -11.71
C ALA A 527 4.53 -20.28 -12.34
N VAL A 528 4.63 -20.27 -13.67
CA VAL A 528 5.56 -19.43 -14.40
C VAL A 528 4.77 -18.66 -15.46
N LEU A 529 4.92 -17.34 -15.49
CA LEU A 529 4.34 -16.51 -16.53
C LEU A 529 5.06 -16.75 -17.84
N SER A 530 4.32 -16.88 -18.93
CA SER A 530 4.88 -16.81 -20.28
C SER A 530 5.47 -15.40 -20.49
N GLY A 531 6.55 -15.27 -21.28
CA GLY A 531 7.15 -13.96 -21.58
C GLY A 531 6.08 -12.95 -22.02
N SER A 532 6.21 -11.70 -21.60
CA SER A 532 5.23 -10.66 -21.95
C SER A 532 5.09 -10.56 -23.48
N HIS A 533 3.91 -10.18 -23.97
CA HIS A 533 3.68 -9.95 -25.41
C HIS A 533 4.68 -8.95 -26.02
N GLU A 534 5.26 -8.06 -25.22
CA GLU A 534 6.33 -7.14 -25.65
C GLU A 534 7.65 -7.88 -25.90
N ASP A 535 7.99 -8.87 -25.07
CA ASP A 535 9.17 -9.71 -25.27
C ASP A 535 9.03 -10.61 -26.50
N GLU A 536 7.84 -11.13 -26.79
CA GLU A 536 7.57 -11.91 -28.00
C GLU A 536 7.58 -11.05 -29.25
N GLN A 537 7.03 -9.83 -29.21
CA GLN A 537 7.11 -8.88 -30.31
C GLN A 537 8.54 -8.41 -30.55
N ALA A 538 9.32 -8.15 -29.52
CA ALA A 538 10.74 -7.80 -29.60
C ALA A 538 11.57 -8.97 -30.16
N LYS A 539 11.29 -10.22 -29.78
CA LYS A 539 11.92 -11.42 -30.37
C LYS A 539 11.53 -11.58 -31.85
N THR A 540 10.27 -11.39 -32.18
CA THR A 540 9.76 -11.51 -33.57
C THR A 540 10.33 -10.42 -34.48
N LEU A 541 10.50 -9.19 -33.97
CA LEU A 541 11.13 -8.09 -34.70
C LEU A 541 12.64 -8.34 -34.92
N ARG A 542 13.34 -8.88 -33.92
CA ARG A 542 14.77 -9.26 -34.05
C ARG A 542 14.98 -10.42 -35.03
N GLN A 543 14.05 -11.39 -35.09
CA GLN A 543 14.10 -12.50 -36.05
C GLN A 543 13.77 -12.09 -37.50
N ARG A 544 13.03 -10.98 -37.68
CA ARG A 544 12.74 -10.43 -39.04
C ARG A 544 13.81 -9.48 -39.56
N SER A 545 14.76 -9.10 -38.71
CA SER A 545 15.89 -8.23 -39.07
C SER A 545 17.20 -9.00 -39.38
N HIS A 546 17.15 -10.33 -39.35
CA HIS A 546 18.16 -11.25 -39.88
C HIS A 546 17.61 -12.03 -41.08
#